data_16a300eee30a9e213ccfd3f98766bc82
#
_entry.id   16a300eee30a9e213ccfd3f98766bc82
#
_cell.length_a   1.000
_cell.length_b   1.000
_cell.length_c   1.000
_cell.angle_alpha   90.00
_cell.angle_beta   90.00
_cell.angle_gamma   90.00
#
_symmetry.space_group_name_H-M   'P 1'
#
loop_
_entity.id
_entity.type
_entity.pdbx_description
1 polymer ?
#
loop_
_entity_poly.entity_id
_entity_poly.type
_entity_poly.pdbx_seq_one_letter_code
_entity_poly.pdbx_strand_id
1 'polypeptide(L)'
;TIVAGPRSNIGFLGALCRATLVRKGDFDTGFVDENLAELGAVPQGLDRGAAAFGAQWLLAQDHLQALDPPEDTTEETQSPWDVADAFQMSGTRRLTLPILADGESAVAEVVYSAKGPELSVGGVRPAPDAVAIADSNAVFVLHRGRQTKVSLRDPSLAEAGDHDKSGLVRAPMHGKVLALLVEKGARVTRGQRVAIVEAMKMEHTIVAPIDGVVTEIVVAKDAQIAEGAQLMSIAPAITS
;
A
#
# COMPACT_ATOMS: atom_id res chain seq x y z
N THR A 1 -16.79 10.78 -19.93
CA THR A 1 -15.42 10.31 -20.23
C THR A 1 -14.84 9.73 -18.96
N ILE A 2 -14.31 8.52 -19.05
CA ILE A 2 -13.61 7.83 -17.97
C ILE A 2 -12.15 7.75 -18.35
N VAL A 3 -11.26 8.20 -17.48
CA VAL A 3 -9.80 8.12 -17.64
C VAL A 3 -9.23 7.51 -16.36
N ALA A 4 -8.51 6.41 -16.48
CA ALA A 4 -7.82 5.76 -15.37
C ALA A 4 -6.32 5.66 -15.66
N GLY A 5 -5.50 5.75 -14.62
CA GLY A 5 -4.04 5.67 -14.68
C GLY A 5 -3.38 7.03 -14.53
N PRO A 6 -3.31 7.87 -15.56
CA PRO A 6 -2.67 9.19 -15.43
C PRO A 6 -3.51 10.14 -14.55
N ARG A 7 -2.84 10.99 -13.79
CA ARG A 7 -3.53 12.06 -13.06
C ARG A 7 -4.19 13.01 -14.06
N SER A 8 -5.48 13.25 -13.90
CA SER A 8 -6.26 14.11 -14.77
C SER A 8 -7.00 15.18 -13.97
N ASN A 9 -7.31 16.29 -14.62
CA ASN A 9 -8.11 17.39 -14.04
C ASN A 9 -9.60 17.28 -14.38
N ILE A 10 -10.07 16.10 -14.83
CA ILE A 10 -11.47 15.88 -15.24
C ILE A 10 -12.46 16.23 -14.11
N GLY A 11 -12.11 15.91 -12.86
CA GLY A 11 -12.93 16.26 -11.70
C GLY A 11 -13.11 17.76 -11.56
N PHE A 12 -12.02 18.52 -11.65
CA PHE A 12 -12.01 19.98 -11.64
C PHE A 12 -12.84 20.56 -12.79
N LEU A 13 -12.59 20.11 -14.00
CA LEU A 13 -13.34 20.58 -15.18
C LEU A 13 -14.84 20.26 -15.07
N GLY A 14 -15.17 19.08 -14.55
CA GLY A 14 -16.55 18.69 -14.29
C GLY A 14 -17.22 19.56 -13.22
N ALA A 15 -16.50 19.93 -12.16
CA ALA A 15 -16.99 20.83 -11.13
C ALA A 15 -17.19 22.24 -11.70
N LEU A 16 -16.24 22.74 -12.46
CA LEU A 16 -16.31 24.03 -13.14
C LEU A 16 -17.54 24.12 -14.06
N CYS A 17 -17.78 23.12 -14.90
CA CYS A 17 -18.93 23.07 -15.80
C CYS A 17 -20.28 22.97 -15.03
N ARG A 18 -20.28 22.48 -13.82
CA ARG A 18 -21.48 22.42 -12.97
C ARG A 18 -21.73 23.68 -12.14
N ALA A 19 -20.70 24.51 -11.96
CA ALA A 19 -20.81 25.74 -11.20
C ALA A 19 -21.89 26.66 -11.75
N THR A 20 -22.74 27.16 -10.88
CA THR A 20 -23.94 27.95 -11.27
C THR A 20 -23.57 29.24 -12.00
N LEU A 21 -22.49 29.91 -11.54
CA LEU A 21 -22.03 31.16 -12.16
C LEU A 21 -21.48 30.90 -13.57
N VAL A 22 -20.71 29.82 -13.75
CA VAL A 22 -20.22 29.43 -15.08
C VAL A 22 -21.36 29.09 -16.04
N ARG A 23 -22.38 28.37 -15.56
CA ARG A 23 -23.54 28.02 -16.38
C ARG A 23 -24.41 29.22 -16.76
N LYS A 24 -24.41 30.27 -15.95
CA LYS A 24 -25.11 31.52 -16.26
C LYS A 24 -24.29 32.47 -17.13
N GLY A 25 -22.99 32.22 -17.30
CA GLY A 25 -22.08 33.12 -17.99
C GLY A 25 -21.70 34.36 -17.16
N ASP A 26 -21.97 34.35 -15.86
CA ASP A 26 -21.72 35.42 -14.90
C ASP A 26 -20.51 35.10 -14.04
N PHE A 27 -19.32 35.06 -14.67
CA PHE A 27 -18.03 34.78 -14.04
C PHE A 27 -16.95 35.63 -14.66
N ASP A 28 -15.97 35.98 -13.86
CA ASP A 28 -14.75 36.69 -14.28
C ASP A 28 -13.51 35.80 -14.20
N THR A 29 -12.35 36.36 -14.52
CA THR A 29 -11.06 35.63 -14.47
C THR A 29 -10.63 35.27 -13.05
N GLY A 30 -11.13 35.92 -12.01
CA GLY A 30 -10.87 35.64 -10.59
C GLY A 30 -11.69 34.48 -10.05
N PHE A 31 -12.79 34.10 -10.73
CA PHE A 31 -13.72 33.07 -10.26
C PHE A 31 -13.02 31.74 -9.87
N VAL A 32 -12.04 31.29 -10.67
CA VAL A 32 -11.33 30.05 -10.41
C VAL A 32 -10.49 30.16 -9.14
N ASP A 33 -9.78 31.26 -8.96
CA ASP A 33 -8.87 31.48 -7.83
C ASP A 33 -9.65 31.60 -6.51
N GLU A 34 -10.81 32.23 -6.53
CA GLU A 34 -11.69 32.37 -5.38
C GLU A 34 -12.39 31.07 -4.96
N ASN A 35 -12.60 30.15 -5.92
CA ASN A 35 -13.38 28.92 -5.71
C ASN A 35 -12.57 27.63 -5.83
N LEU A 36 -11.22 27.70 -5.72
CA LEU A 36 -10.33 26.54 -5.87
C LEU A 36 -10.72 25.33 -4.99
N ALA A 37 -11.15 25.58 -3.75
CA ALA A 37 -11.56 24.53 -2.82
C ALA A 37 -12.87 23.84 -3.26
N GLU A 38 -13.88 24.61 -3.68
CA GLU A 38 -15.16 24.09 -4.15
C GLU A 38 -15.01 23.35 -5.49
N LEU A 39 -14.10 23.81 -6.32
CA LEU A 39 -13.77 23.17 -7.61
C LEU A 39 -12.90 21.93 -7.46
N GLY A 40 -12.44 21.62 -6.24
CA GLY A 40 -11.60 20.45 -5.97
C GLY A 40 -10.16 20.57 -6.46
N ALA A 41 -9.68 21.79 -6.67
CA ALA A 41 -8.30 22.07 -7.08
C ALA A 41 -7.28 22.02 -5.92
N VAL A 42 -7.76 22.09 -4.68
CA VAL A 42 -6.93 21.96 -3.48
C VAL A 42 -6.71 20.48 -3.17
N PRO A 43 -5.49 20.08 -2.75
CA PRO A 43 -5.23 18.72 -2.30
C PRO A 43 -6.23 18.31 -1.20
N GLN A 44 -7.06 17.33 -1.50
CA GLN A 44 -8.00 16.77 -0.54
C GLN A 44 -7.33 15.54 0.11
N GLY A 45 -7.60 15.32 1.38
CA GLY A 45 -7.18 14.12 2.09
C GLY A 45 -7.72 12.84 1.44
N LEU A 46 -7.40 11.71 2.02
CA LEU A 46 -7.82 10.39 1.55
C LEU A 46 -9.34 10.30 1.36
N ASP A 47 -9.79 9.94 0.15
CA ASP A 47 -11.19 9.57 -0.09
C ASP A 47 -11.45 8.16 0.49
N ARG A 48 -11.91 8.13 1.75
CA ARG A 48 -12.17 6.89 2.48
C ARG A 48 -13.26 6.05 1.84
N GLY A 49 -14.25 6.67 1.20
CA GLY A 49 -15.32 5.96 0.50
C GLY A 49 -14.80 5.24 -0.75
N ALA A 50 -13.96 5.92 -1.53
CA ALA A 50 -13.28 5.33 -2.68
C ALA A 50 -12.28 4.25 -2.25
N ALA A 51 -11.52 4.49 -1.16
CA ALA A 51 -10.58 3.51 -0.61
C ALA A 51 -11.32 2.25 -0.11
N ALA A 52 -12.46 2.40 0.58
CA ALA A 52 -13.28 1.29 1.02
C ALA A 52 -13.86 0.50 -0.16
N PHE A 53 -14.32 1.18 -1.21
CA PHE A 53 -14.82 0.53 -2.42
C PHE A 53 -13.71 -0.25 -3.15
N GLY A 54 -12.52 0.32 -3.28
CA GLY A 54 -11.36 -0.35 -3.86
C GLY A 54 -10.92 -1.58 -3.07
N ALA A 55 -10.88 -1.50 -1.74
CA ALA A 55 -10.58 -2.63 -0.87
C ALA A 55 -11.63 -3.75 -1.00
N GLN A 56 -12.91 -3.39 -1.09
CA GLN A 56 -14.00 -4.36 -1.31
C GLN A 56 -13.84 -5.07 -2.67
N TRP A 57 -13.49 -4.32 -3.70
CA TRP A 57 -13.28 -4.85 -5.03
C TRP A 57 -12.08 -5.82 -5.06
N LEU A 58 -10.94 -5.46 -4.45
CA LEU A 58 -9.76 -6.32 -4.35
C LEU A 58 -10.07 -7.61 -3.58
N LEU A 59 -10.79 -7.52 -2.45
CA LEU A 59 -11.20 -8.68 -1.67
C LEU A 59 -12.12 -9.62 -2.48
N ALA A 60 -13.04 -9.07 -3.28
CA ALA A 60 -13.92 -9.86 -4.14
C ALA A 60 -13.16 -10.57 -5.25
N GLN A 61 -12.13 -9.95 -5.82
CA GLN A 61 -11.26 -10.57 -6.83
C GLN A 61 -10.44 -11.73 -6.24
N ASP A 62 -9.88 -11.54 -5.05
CA ASP A 62 -9.11 -12.57 -4.35
C ASP A 62 -10.00 -13.79 -4.02
N HIS A 63 -11.24 -13.54 -3.62
CA HIS A 63 -12.23 -14.60 -3.41
C HIS A 63 -12.59 -15.35 -4.70
N LEU A 64 -12.72 -14.65 -5.83
CA LEU A 64 -13.02 -15.28 -7.11
C LEU A 64 -11.84 -16.14 -7.59
N GLN A 65 -10.61 -15.69 -7.40
CA GLN A 65 -9.40 -16.47 -7.73
C GLN A 65 -9.24 -17.70 -6.82
N ALA A 66 -9.62 -17.60 -5.55
CA ALA A 66 -9.59 -18.74 -4.62
C ALA A 66 -10.69 -19.77 -4.89
N LEU A 67 -11.74 -19.41 -5.64
CA LEU A 67 -12.85 -20.30 -6.03
C LEU A 67 -12.65 -20.93 -7.43
N ASP A 68 -11.64 -20.48 -8.20
CA ASP A 68 -11.26 -21.14 -9.45
C ASP A 68 -10.52 -22.44 -9.09
N PRO A 69 -11.14 -23.63 -9.27
CA PRO A 69 -10.44 -24.88 -9.00
C PRO A 69 -9.28 -25.02 -9.99
N PRO A 70 -8.12 -25.52 -9.57
CA PRO A 70 -7.05 -25.85 -10.49
C PRO A 70 -7.62 -26.82 -11.56
N GLU A 71 -7.29 -26.57 -12.83
CA GLU A 71 -7.83 -27.26 -14.01
C GLU A 71 -7.75 -28.81 -13.99
N ASP A 72 -7.15 -29.42 -12.96
CA ASP A 72 -6.86 -30.85 -12.83
C ASP A 72 -7.60 -31.55 -11.67
N THR A 73 -8.62 -30.93 -11.07
CA THR A 73 -9.40 -31.58 -10.02
C THR A 73 -10.57 -32.38 -10.65
N THR A 74 -10.34 -33.68 -10.88
CA THR A 74 -11.39 -34.69 -10.83
C THR A 74 -12.29 -34.47 -9.62
N GLU A 75 -13.62 -34.63 -9.79
CA GLU A 75 -14.71 -34.46 -8.83
C GLU A 75 -14.42 -35.06 -7.43
N GLU A 76 -13.40 -34.60 -6.74
CA GLU A 76 -13.21 -34.87 -5.32
C GLU A 76 -14.12 -33.92 -4.54
N THR A 77 -15.03 -34.50 -3.80
CA THR A 77 -15.93 -33.85 -2.85
C THR A 77 -15.23 -32.70 -2.13
N GLN A 78 -15.72 -31.46 -2.34
CA GLN A 78 -15.23 -30.29 -1.61
C GLN A 78 -15.17 -30.61 -0.12
N SER A 79 -13.98 -30.53 0.43
CA SER A 79 -13.78 -30.68 1.86
C SER A 79 -14.50 -29.53 2.58
N PRO A 80 -15.13 -29.78 3.73
CA PRO A 80 -15.68 -28.69 4.54
C PRO A 80 -14.66 -27.59 4.90
N TRP A 81 -13.37 -27.89 4.75
CA TRP A 81 -12.27 -26.96 5.00
C TRP A 81 -11.96 -26.03 3.82
N ASP A 82 -12.49 -26.35 2.64
CA ASP A 82 -12.31 -25.56 1.40
C ASP A 82 -13.37 -24.45 1.30
N VAL A 83 -14.35 -24.44 2.20
CA VAL A 83 -15.42 -23.43 2.21
C VAL A 83 -14.90 -22.14 2.84
N ALA A 84 -14.74 -21.10 2.03
CA ALA A 84 -14.33 -19.76 2.47
C ALA A 84 -15.52 -18.99 3.10
N ASP A 85 -16.24 -19.62 4.06
CA ASP A 85 -17.42 -19.04 4.71
C ASP A 85 -17.09 -18.10 5.89
N ALA A 86 -15.80 -17.88 6.14
CA ALA A 86 -15.29 -17.10 7.26
C ALA A 86 -15.77 -17.60 8.62
N PHE A 87 -15.98 -18.93 8.75
CA PHE A 87 -16.46 -19.58 9.96
C PHE A 87 -15.66 -19.16 11.21
N GLN A 88 -16.39 -18.82 12.27
CA GLN A 88 -15.85 -18.57 13.60
C GLN A 88 -16.80 -19.19 14.64
N MET A 89 -16.24 -19.95 15.60
CA MET A 89 -17.03 -20.67 16.60
C MET A 89 -17.87 -19.77 17.52
N SER A 90 -17.46 -18.51 17.71
CA SER A 90 -18.21 -17.55 18.50
C SER A 90 -17.89 -16.12 18.10
N GLY A 91 -18.92 -15.24 18.12
CA GLY A 91 -18.80 -13.82 17.85
C GLY A 91 -18.78 -13.47 16.35
N THR A 92 -18.53 -12.20 16.08
CA THR A 92 -18.45 -11.65 14.71
C THR A 92 -16.99 -11.64 14.27
N ARG A 93 -16.66 -12.30 13.16
CA ARG A 93 -15.30 -12.27 12.62
C ARG A 93 -14.98 -10.88 12.10
N ARG A 94 -13.85 -10.36 12.54
CA ARG A 94 -13.30 -9.09 12.07
C ARG A 94 -11.89 -9.32 11.53
N LEU A 95 -11.63 -8.75 10.38
CA LEU A 95 -10.31 -8.73 9.75
C LEU A 95 -9.91 -7.29 9.48
N THR A 96 -8.62 -7.04 9.54
CA THR A 96 -8.01 -5.78 9.14
C THR A 96 -7.18 -6.01 7.89
N LEU A 97 -7.46 -5.27 6.84
CA LEU A 97 -6.77 -5.35 5.56
C LEU A 97 -5.95 -4.09 5.37
N PRO A 98 -4.61 -4.17 5.45
CA PRO A 98 -3.77 -3.01 5.16
C PRO A 98 -3.79 -2.69 3.67
N ILE A 99 -4.09 -1.45 3.33
CA ILE A 99 -4.18 -0.94 1.97
C ILE A 99 -3.31 0.29 1.78
N LEU A 100 -2.92 0.54 0.53
CA LEU A 100 -2.34 1.79 0.08
C LEU A 100 -3.37 2.49 -0.81
N ALA A 101 -3.76 3.71 -0.46
CA ALA A 101 -4.65 4.51 -1.25
C ALA A 101 -3.98 5.84 -1.62
N ASP A 102 -3.73 6.06 -2.91
CA ASP A 102 -2.93 7.16 -3.46
C ASP A 102 -1.50 7.25 -2.86
N GLY A 103 -0.96 6.11 -2.38
CA GLY A 103 0.34 6.03 -1.70
C GLY A 103 0.28 6.32 -0.19
N GLU A 104 -0.88 6.67 0.36
CA GLU A 104 -1.13 6.80 1.79
C GLU A 104 -1.54 5.46 2.38
N SER A 105 -0.95 5.06 3.51
CA SER A 105 -1.29 3.82 4.21
C SER A 105 -2.61 3.99 4.95
N ALA A 106 -3.54 3.08 4.72
CA ALA A 106 -4.81 3.02 5.41
C ALA A 106 -5.15 1.57 5.81
N VAL A 107 -6.11 1.41 6.70
CA VAL A 107 -6.59 0.09 7.14
C VAL A 107 -8.05 -0.03 6.80
N ALA A 108 -8.39 -1.05 6.02
CA ALA A 108 -9.77 -1.44 5.80
C ALA A 108 -10.18 -2.47 6.85
N GLU A 109 -11.30 -2.25 7.51
CA GLU A 109 -11.93 -3.16 8.45
C GLU A 109 -13.00 -3.97 7.73
N VAL A 110 -12.91 -5.29 7.81
CA VAL A 110 -13.88 -6.23 7.25
C VAL A 110 -14.59 -6.92 8.40
N VAL A 111 -15.90 -6.80 8.46
CA VAL A 111 -16.76 -7.44 9.44
C VAL A 111 -17.65 -8.45 8.73
N TYR A 112 -17.49 -9.72 9.04
CA TYR A 112 -18.32 -10.77 8.47
C TYR A 112 -19.60 -10.90 9.27
N SER A 113 -20.74 -10.64 8.62
CA SER A 113 -22.08 -10.78 9.18
C SER A 113 -22.85 -11.86 8.43
N ALA A 114 -24.01 -12.27 8.96
CA ALA A 114 -24.92 -13.20 8.27
C ALA A 114 -25.39 -12.71 6.86
N LYS A 115 -25.18 -11.41 6.55
CA LYS A 115 -25.50 -10.80 5.26
C LYS A 115 -24.31 -10.71 4.33
N GLY A 116 -23.14 -11.23 4.76
CA GLY A 116 -21.88 -11.14 4.04
C GLY A 116 -20.87 -10.16 4.68
N PRO A 117 -19.73 -9.95 4.03
CA PRO A 117 -18.70 -9.05 4.52
C PRO A 117 -19.12 -7.58 4.38
N GLU A 118 -19.07 -6.85 5.47
CA GLU A 118 -19.21 -5.39 5.50
C GLU A 118 -17.83 -4.76 5.64
N LEU A 119 -17.47 -3.88 4.73
CA LEU A 119 -16.14 -3.26 4.69
C LEU A 119 -16.24 -1.76 4.98
N SER A 120 -15.25 -1.23 5.71
CA SER A 120 -15.12 0.21 5.97
C SER A 120 -13.66 0.64 6.08
N VAL A 121 -13.37 1.90 5.77
CA VAL A 121 -12.06 2.54 5.99
C VAL A 121 -12.26 3.75 6.90
N GLY A 122 -11.70 3.68 8.12
CA GLY A 122 -11.93 4.70 9.14
C GLY A 122 -13.41 4.93 9.43
N GLY A 123 -14.22 3.86 9.46
CA GLY A 123 -15.67 3.90 9.69
C GLY A 123 -16.53 4.34 8.50
N VAL A 124 -15.91 4.67 7.35
CA VAL A 124 -16.63 5.05 6.13
C VAL A 124 -16.85 3.83 5.24
N ARG A 125 -18.10 3.59 4.85
CA ARG A 125 -18.49 2.49 3.95
C ARG A 125 -18.10 2.78 2.51
N PRO A 126 -18.02 1.74 1.64
CA PRO A 126 -17.78 1.88 0.21
C PRO A 126 -18.74 2.90 -0.45
N ALA A 127 -18.19 3.75 -1.31
CA ALA A 127 -18.97 4.72 -2.05
C ALA A 127 -19.86 4.01 -3.08
N PRO A 128 -21.19 4.16 -3.06
CA PRO A 128 -22.11 3.39 -3.91
C PRO A 128 -22.06 3.82 -5.39
N ASP A 129 -21.59 5.03 -5.66
CA ASP A 129 -21.47 5.63 -7.01
C ASP A 129 -20.04 5.56 -7.56
N ALA A 130 -19.14 4.83 -6.89
CA ALA A 130 -17.78 4.61 -7.36
C ALA A 130 -17.71 3.58 -8.48
N VAL A 131 -16.73 3.72 -9.37
CA VAL A 131 -16.45 2.80 -10.46
C VAL A 131 -15.01 2.28 -10.32
N ALA A 132 -14.83 0.96 -10.37
CA ALA A 132 -13.52 0.31 -10.32
C ALA A 132 -13.00 0.02 -11.73
N ILE A 133 -11.71 0.25 -11.93
CA ILE A 133 -10.98 -0.16 -13.14
C ILE A 133 -9.74 -0.93 -12.67
N ALA A 134 -9.68 -2.21 -13.06
CA ALA A 134 -8.57 -3.09 -12.69
C ALA A 134 -7.24 -2.62 -13.29
N ASP A 135 -6.20 -2.74 -12.51
CA ASP A 135 -4.80 -2.68 -12.91
C ASP A 135 -4.10 -3.89 -12.27
N SER A 136 -3.02 -4.40 -12.84
CA SER A 136 -2.40 -5.71 -12.53
C SER A 136 -2.36 -6.09 -11.04
N ASN A 137 -2.06 -5.15 -10.14
CA ASN A 137 -1.95 -5.38 -8.69
C ASN A 137 -2.62 -4.25 -7.88
N ALA A 138 -3.51 -3.48 -8.51
CA ALA A 138 -4.20 -2.35 -7.92
C ALA A 138 -5.55 -2.14 -8.60
N VAL A 139 -6.38 -1.29 -8.04
CA VAL A 139 -7.61 -0.84 -8.65
C VAL A 139 -7.64 0.69 -8.66
N PHE A 140 -8.00 1.26 -9.79
CA PHE A 140 -8.33 2.68 -9.89
C PHE A 140 -9.81 2.85 -9.60
N VAL A 141 -10.12 3.57 -8.53
CA VAL A 141 -11.48 3.90 -8.14
C VAL A 141 -11.79 5.32 -8.56
N LEU A 142 -12.83 5.47 -9.37
CA LEU A 142 -13.33 6.76 -9.81
C LEU A 142 -14.56 7.11 -9.00
N HIS A 143 -14.48 8.16 -8.21
CA HIS A 143 -15.56 8.65 -7.38
C HIS A 143 -15.63 10.17 -7.47
N ARG A 144 -16.80 10.69 -7.86
CA ARG A 144 -17.06 12.14 -8.03
C ARG A 144 -16.03 12.91 -8.86
N GLY A 145 -15.50 12.25 -9.91
CA GLY A 145 -14.50 12.84 -10.80
C GLY A 145 -13.05 12.80 -10.26
N ARG A 146 -12.84 12.29 -9.06
CA ARG A 146 -11.52 11.99 -8.49
C ARG A 146 -11.18 10.54 -8.75
N GLN A 147 -9.91 10.29 -9.04
CA GLN A 147 -9.33 8.95 -9.13
C GLN A 147 -8.53 8.67 -7.85
N THR A 148 -8.77 7.52 -7.26
CA THR A 148 -7.98 6.98 -6.14
C THR A 148 -7.40 5.63 -6.54
N LYS A 149 -6.09 5.47 -6.48
CA LYS A 149 -5.44 4.18 -6.70
C LYS A 149 -5.39 3.42 -5.39
N VAL A 150 -6.02 2.23 -5.36
CA VAL A 150 -6.03 1.35 -4.17
C VAL A 150 -5.31 0.06 -4.49
N SER A 151 -4.41 -0.36 -3.62
CA SER A 151 -3.71 -1.65 -3.68
C SER A 151 -3.63 -2.29 -2.30
N LEU A 152 -3.49 -3.60 -2.24
CA LEU A 152 -3.16 -4.28 -1.00
C LEU A 152 -1.73 -3.92 -0.61
N ARG A 153 -1.53 -3.66 0.67
CA ARG A 153 -0.18 -3.54 1.23
C ARG A 153 0.27 -4.96 1.57
N ASP A 154 1.26 -5.46 0.84
CA ASP A 154 1.91 -6.73 1.18
C ASP A 154 2.67 -6.56 2.51
N PRO A 155 2.31 -7.31 3.57
CA PRO A 155 3.01 -7.23 4.86
C PRO A 155 4.50 -7.57 4.74
N SER A 156 4.86 -8.50 3.85
CA SER A 156 6.25 -8.89 3.61
C SER A 156 7.07 -7.78 2.93
N LEU A 157 6.42 -6.97 2.09
CA LEU A 157 7.02 -5.76 1.53
C LEU A 157 6.98 -4.57 2.50
N ALA A 158 6.07 -4.58 3.48
CA ALA A 158 5.95 -3.54 4.49
C ALA A 158 7.11 -3.59 5.48
N GLU A 159 7.58 -4.77 5.85
CA GLU A 159 8.78 -4.93 6.68
C GLU A 159 10.03 -4.46 5.92
N ALA A 160 10.09 -4.63 4.60
CA ALA A 160 11.14 -4.06 3.76
C ALA A 160 10.98 -2.54 3.54
N GLY A 161 9.76 -2.02 3.45
CA GLY A 161 9.49 -0.64 3.01
C GLY A 161 9.50 0.42 4.12
N ASP A 162 9.14 0.10 5.36
CA ASP A 162 9.26 1.05 6.49
C ASP A 162 10.70 1.13 7.02
N HIS A 163 11.51 0.09 6.81
CA HIS A 163 12.96 0.17 7.00
C HIS A 163 13.64 1.01 5.91
N ASP A 164 13.05 1.08 4.71
CA ASP A 164 13.63 1.74 3.54
C ASP A 164 13.72 3.28 3.64
N LYS A 165 12.88 3.93 4.45
CA LYS A 165 12.91 5.40 4.57
C LYS A 165 13.77 5.92 5.72
N SER A 166 14.04 5.09 6.71
CA SER A 166 14.80 5.50 7.89
C SER A 166 16.33 5.43 7.70
N GLY A 167 16.81 4.82 6.62
CA GLY A 167 18.23 4.55 6.41
C GLY A 167 18.84 3.58 7.45
N LEU A 168 18.02 2.98 8.30
CA LEU A 168 18.43 2.01 9.30
C LEU A 168 18.46 0.61 8.69
N VAL A 169 19.62 -0.02 8.68
CA VAL A 169 19.79 -1.41 8.26
C VAL A 169 19.68 -2.31 9.48
N ARG A 170 18.69 -3.20 9.48
CA ARG A 170 18.45 -4.15 10.59
C ARG A 170 18.63 -5.59 10.15
N ALA A 171 18.93 -6.46 11.12
CA ALA A 171 19.01 -7.89 10.89
C ALA A 171 17.60 -8.49 10.67
N PRO A 172 17.33 -9.20 9.58
CA PRO A 172 16.02 -9.83 9.31
C PRO A 172 15.76 -11.06 10.18
N MET A 173 16.78 -11.63 10.80
CA MET A 173 16.69 -12.83 11.61
C MET A 173 17.89 -12.95 12.56
N HIS A 174 17.82 -13.85 13.54
CA HIS A 174 18.93 -14.20 14.42
C HIS A 174 20.05 -14.85 13.62
N GLY A 175 21.29 -14.42 13.84
CA GLY A 175 22.42 -14.99 13.11
C GLY A 175 23.76 -14.41 13.54
N LYS A 176 24.78 -14.68 12.73
CA LYS A 176 26.16 -14.22 12.90
C LYS A 176 26.59 -13.37 11.71
N VAL A 177 27.19 -12.24 11.95
CA VAL A 177 27.74 -11.38 10.87
C VAL A 177 29.00 -12.03 10.29
N LEU A 178 28.95 -12.52 9.07
CA LEU A 178 30.10 -13.10 8.38
C LEU A 178 31.03 -12.05 7.81
N ALA A 179 30.46 -11.02 7.19
CA ALA A 179 31.23 -9.95 6.57
C ALA A 179 30.46 -8.62 6.57
N LEU A 180 31.20 -7.53 6.74
CA LEU A 180 30.76 -6.18 6.43
C LEU A 180 31.45 -5.79 5.11
N LEU A 181 30.65 -5.41 4.12
CA LEU A 181 31.12 -5.11 2.76
C LEU A 181 31.34 -3.61 2.53
N VAL A 182 31.00 -2.80 3.51
CA VAL A 182 31.12 -1.35 3.47
C VAL A 182 31.74 -0.83 4.77
N GLU A 183 32.37 0.34 4.69
CA GLU A 183 32.97 1.03 5.83
C GLU A 183 32.17 2.27 6.20
N LYS A 184 32.36 2.79 7.42
CA LYS A 184 31.80 4.07 7.84
C LYS A 184 32.31 5.18 6.91
N GLY A 185 31.38 5.99 6.39
CA GLY A 185 31.66 7.05 5.41
C GLY A 185 31.56 6.59 3.95
N ALA A 186 31.37 5.30 3.67
CA ALA A 186 31.21 4.82 2.31
C ALA A 186 29.88 5.27 1.69
N ARG A 187 29.91 5.63 0.41
CA ARG A 187 28.68 5.88 -0.38
C ARG A 187 28.12 4.55 -0.82
N VAL A 188 26.79 4.40 -0.68
CA VAL A 188 26.06 3.21 -1.08
C VAL A 188 24.84 3.61 -1.93
N THR A 189 24.47 2.74 -2.86
CA THR A 189 23.25 2.86 -3.64
C THR A 189 22.21 1.87 -3.13
N ARG A 190 20.95 2.20 -3.30
CA ARG A 190 19.84 1.31 -2.95
C ARG A 190 20.00 -0.05 -3.61
N GLY A 191 19.85 -1.14 -2.83
CA GLY A 191 20.08 -2.50 -3.31
C GLY A 191 21.54 -2.95 -3.31
N GLN A 192 22.50 -2.08 -2.99
CA GLN A 192 23.90 -2.45 -2.87
C GLN A 192 24.09 -3.36 -1.64
N ARG A 193 24.90 -4.42 -1.79
CA ARG A 193 25.24 -5.33 -0.68
C ARG A 193 26.07 -4.58 0.36
N VAL A 194 25.65 -4.64 1.63
CA VAL A 194 26.33 -3.94 2.73
C VAL A 194 26.85 -4.90 3.80
N ALA A 195 26.23 -6.05 3.98
CA ALA A 195 26.68 -7.07 4.94
C ALA A 195 26.23 -8.47 4.50
N ILE A 196 26.88 -9.50 5.06
CA ILE A 196 26.49 -10.91 4.93
C ILE A 196 26.28 -11.45 6.34
N VAL A 197 25.12 -12.05 6.58
CA VAL A 197 24.73 -12.68 7.84
C VAL A 197 24.48 -14.15 7.61
N GLU A 198 25.05 -15.01 8.46
CA GLU A 198 24.75 -16.43 8.49
C GLU A 198 23.64 -16.72 9.50
N ALA A 199 22.57 -17.33 9.05
CA ALA A 199 21.48 -17.80 9.87
C ALA A 199 21.05 -19.20 9.41
N MET A 200 20.82 -20.13 10.31
CA MET A 200 20.38 -21.51 10.00
C MET A 200 21.25 -22.21 8.95
N LYS A 201 22.59 -21.97 8.97
CA LYS A 201 23.56 -22.51 7.99
C LYS A 201 23.36 -22.01 6.55
N MET A 202 22.69 -20.89 6.39
CA MET A 202 22.52 -20.19 5.10
C MET A 202 23.06 -18.77 5.20
N GLU A 203 23.67 -18.31 4.11
CA GLU A 203 24.15 -16.93 4.01
C GLU A 203 23.07 -16.02 3.45
N HIS A 204 22.75 -14.98 4.20
CA HIS A 204 21.81 -13.94 3.80
C HIS A 204 22.56 -12.64 3.51
N THR A 205 22.39 -12.13 2.31
CA THR A 205 22.95 -10.85 1.91
C THR A 205 22.02 -9.71 2.34
N ILE A 206 22.54 -8.79 3.13
CA ILE A 206 21.84 -7.57 3.53
C ILE A 206 22.20 -6.46 2.54
N VAL A 207 21.20 -5.72 2.09
CA VAL A 207 21.34 -4.64 1.10
C VAL A 207 20.97 -3.28 1.68
N ALA A 208 21.51 -2.22 1.07
CA ALA A 208 21.19 -0.84 1.46
C ALA A 208 19.73 -0.50 1.08
N PRO A 209 18.92 0.05 2.00
CA PRO A 209 17.55 0.41 1.75
C PRO A 209 17.40 1.72 0.94
N ILE A 210 18.36 2.62 1.03
CA ILE A 210 18.35 3.93 0.36
C ILE A 210 19.72 4.25 -0.25
N ASP A 211 19.74 5.22 -1.18
CA ASP A 211 20.97 5.86 -1.63
C ASP A 211 21.49 6.80 -0.53
N GLY A 212 22.77 6.69 -0.18
CA GLY A 212 23.28 7.53 0.89
C GLY A 212 24.73 7.27 1.28
N VAL A 213 25.07 7.71 2.48
CA VAL A 213 26.38 7.53 3.09
C VAL A 213 26.22 6.77 4.41
N VAL A 214 27.03 5.75 4.63
CA VAL A 214 27.08 4.98 5.88
C VAL A 214 27.58 5.88 7.00
N THR A 215 26.71 6.24 7.94
CA THR A 215 27.05 7.13 9.06
C THR A 215 27.61 6.38 10.25
N GLU A 216 27.10 5.17 10.48
CA GLU A 216 27.49 4.36 11.63
C GLU A 216 27.36 2.88 11.31
N ILE A 217 28.28 2.07 11.85
CA ILE A 217 28.22 0.60 11.85
C ILE A 217 28.26 0.17 13.31
N VAL A 218 27.20 -0.49 13.78
CA VAL A 218 26.99 -0.83 15.19
C VAL A 218 27.51 -2.24 15.52
N VAL A 219 27.69 -3.09 14.50
CA VAL A 219 28.09 -4.49 14.66
C VAL A 219 29.50 -4.72 14.11
N ALA A 220 30.18 -5.71 14.68
CA ALA A 220 31.48 -6.16 14.20
C ALA A 220 31.33 -7.47 13.39
N LYS A 221 32.35 -7.77 12.60
CA LYS A 221 32.48 -9.10 11.99
C LYS A 221 32.49 -10.16 13.09
N ASP A 222 31.89 -11.30 12.83
CA ASP A 222 31.74 -12.43 13.74
C ASP A 222 30.83 -12.19 14.96
N ALA A 223 30.21 -11.03 15.09
CA ALA A 223 29.24 -10.74 16.14
C ALA A 223 27.94 -11.54 15.96
N GLN A 224 27.40 -12.02 17.05
CA GLN A 224 26.03 -12.59 17.10
C GLN A 224 25.01 -11.46 17.16
N ILE A 225 23.97 -11.55 16.35
CA ILE A 225 22.89 -10.55 16.24
C ILE A 225 21.54 -11.21 16.43
N ALA A 226 20.64 -10.49 17.09
CA ALA A 226 19.24 -10.86 17.20
C ALA A 226 18.46 -10.31 16.02
N GLU A 227 17.30 -10.90 15.74
CA GLU A 227 16.32 -10.36 14.81
C GLU A 227 15.95 -8.91 15.20
N GLY A 228 15.87 -8.01 14.20
CA GLY A 228 15.60 -6.59 14.41
C GLY A 228 16.78 -5.78 14.93
N ALA A 229 17.92 -6.40 15.28
CA ALA A 229 19.12 -5.68 15.73
C ALA A 229 19.63 -4.73 14.63
N GLN A 230 19.98 -3.51 15.03
CA GLN A 230 20.55 -2.52 14.12
C GLN A 230 21.97 -2.94 13.73
N LEU A 231 22.25 -3.01 12.42
CA LEU A 231 23.57 -3.33 11.87
C LEU A 231 24.34 -2.04 11.53
N MET A 232 23.68 -1.12 10.84
CA MET A 232 24.27 0.16 10.44
C MET A 232 23.19 1.21 10.15
N SER A 233 23.63 2.46 10.04
CA SER A 233 22.79 3.61 9.64
C SER A 233 23.34 4.22 8.35
N ILE A 234 22.44 4.59 7.44
CA ILE A 234 22.73 5.26 6.16
C ILE A 234 21.99 6.58 6.15
N ALA A 235 22.69 7.69 6.04
CA ALA A 235 22.07 9.00 5.84
C ALA A 235 21.78 9.20 4.35
N PRO A 236 20.59 9.71 3.98
CA PRO A 236 20.27 9.98 2.58
C PRO A 236 21.29 10.96 1.99
N ALA A 237 21.71 10.72 0.74
CA ALA A 237 22.52 11.68 0.00
C ALA A 237 21.64 12.92 -0.26
N ILE A 238 21.97 14.05 0.37
CA ILE A 238 21.35 15.33 0.05
C ILE A 238 21.80 15.67 -1.37
N THR A 239 20.90 15.49 -2.33
CA THR A 239 21.14 16.01 -3.69
C THR A 239 21.05 17.52 -3.60
N SER A 240 22.22 18.17 -3.70
CA SER A 240 22.36 19.62 -3.77
C SER A 240 22.08 20.08 -5.21
#